data_a74e2c8db3b9ac4f92d94f310a0f0c27
#
_entry.id   a74e2c8db3b9ac4f92d94f310a0f0c27
#
_cell.length_a   1.000
_cell.length_b   1.000
_cell.length_c   1.000
_cell.angle_alpha   90.00
_cell.angle_beta   90.00
_cell.angle_gamma   90.00
#
_symmetry.space_group_name_H-M   'P 1'
#
loop_
_entity.id
_entity.type
_entity.pdbx_description
1 polymer ?
#
loop_
_entity_poly.entity_id
_entity_poly.type
_entity_poly.pdbx_seq_one_letter_code
_entity_poly.pdbx_strand_id
1 'polypeptide(L)'
;MTTIHAYTHGQSLVDVKAKDFRRSRAAALNIAPTTTGAAKAISKVLPQLSGKMHGQSVRVPVANVSMVDLTVLTRKQTSAEELNEIFRRYAAKEM
;
A
#
# COMPACT_ATOMS: atom_id res chain seq x y z
N MET A 1 3.51 6.14 -2.23
CA MET A 1 2.48 5.08 -2.24
C MET A 1 1.90 4.89 -0.86
N THR A 2 0.58 4.91 -0.73
CA THR A 2 -0.12 4.59 0.51
C THR A 2 -1.00 3.38 0.28
N THR A 3 -0.82 2.34 1.10
CA THR A 3 -1.74 1.19 1.09
C THR A 3 -2.78 1.37 2.20
N ILE A 4 -4.03 1.44 1.83
CA ILE A 4 -5.17 1.35 2.75
C ILE A 4 -5.51 -0.12 2.85
N HIS A 5 -5.26 -0.73 4.01
CA HIS A 5 -5.18 -2.17 4.14
C HIS A 5 -6.05 -2.70 5.27
N ALA A 6 -6.71 -3.82 5.05
CA ALA A 6 -7.37 -4.57 6.10
C ALA A 6 -6.44 -4.83 7.29
N TYR A 7 -6.98 -4.94 8.49
CA TYR A 7 -6.18 -5.39 9.63
C TYR A 7 -5.70 -6.83 9.42
N THR A 8 -4.57 -7.17 10.03
CA THR A 8 -3.95 -8.48 9.85
C THR A 8 -3.55 -9.08 11.19
N HIS A 9 -3.12 -10.33 11.17
CA HIS A 9 -2.62 -11.07 12.34
C HIS A 9 -1.58 -10.29 13.18
N GLY A 10 -0.85 -9.36 12.58
CA GLY A 10 0.10 -8.52 13.32
C GLY A 10 -0.53 -7.43 14.20
N GLN A 11 -1.86 -7.37 14.29
CA GLN A 11 -2.61 -6.44 15.12
C GLN A 11 -3.54 -7.22 16.06
N SER A 12 -3.72 -6.70 17.28
CA SER A 12 -4.65 -7.30 18.23
C SER A 12 -6.10 -6.83 17.97
N LEU A 13 -7.07 -7.67 18.28
CA LEU A 13 -8.49 -7.32 18.18
C LEU A 13 -8.95 -6.39 19.30
N VAL A 14 -8.25 -6.40 20.41
CA VAL A 14 -8.48 -5.51 21.57
C VAL A 14 -7.25 -4.66 21.85
N ASP A 15 -7.41 -3.60 22.64
CA ASP A 15 -6.30 -2.76 23.06
C ASP A 15 -5.28 -3.58 23.85
N VAL A 16 -4.01 -3.52 23.45
CA VAL A 16 -2.89 -4.21 24.09
C VAL A 16 -1.64 -3.34 24.06
N LYS A 17 -0.72 -3.61 25.00
CA LYS A 17 0.61 -3.02 24.92
C LYS A 17 1.38 -3.65 23.74
N ALA A 18 1.73 -2.84 22.74
CA ALA A 18 2.55 -3.26 21.61
C ALA A 18 3.81 -2.40 21.49
N LYS A 19 4.82 -2.94 20.80
CA LYS A 19 6.09 -2.24 20.54
C LYS A 19 5.86 -0.95 19.73
N ASP A 20 4.95 -0.96 18.78
CA ASP A 20 4.49 0.23 18.06
C ASP A 20 3.16 0.69 18.64
N PHE A 21 3.14 1.82 19.32
CA PHE A 21 1.94 2.36 19.96
C PHE A 21 0.78 2.61 19.01
N ARG A 22 1.04 2.89 17.73
CA ARG A 22 -0.01 3.04 16.71
C ARG A 22 -0.77 1.73 16.47
N ARG A 23 -0.15 0.60 16.76
CA ARG A 23 -0.71 -0.74 16.61
C ARG A 23 -1.22 -1.33 17.93
N SER A 24 -1.25 -0.54 18.99
CA SER A 24 -1.69 -0.96 20.32
C SER A 24 -3.20 -0.92 20.49
N ARG A 25 -3.92 -0.26 19.57
CA ARG A 25 -5.37 -0.12 19.63
C ARG A 25 -6.06 -1.24 18.87
N ALA A 26 -7.29 -1.54 19.29
CA ALA A 26 -8.17 -2.57 18.71
C ALA A 26 -8.27 -2.43 17.18
N ALA A 27 -7.83 -3.44 16.46
CA ALA A 27 -7.66 -3.41 15.01
C ALA A 27 -8.96 -3.18 14.24
N ALA A 28 -10.06 -3.74 14.71
CA ALA A 28 -11.38 -3.65 14.08
C ALA A 28 -12.12 -2.32 14.38
N LEU A 29 -11.55 -1.45 15.19
CA LEU A 29 -12.17 -0.20 15.63
C LEU A 29 -11.34 1.05 15.36
N ASN A 30 -10.11 0.90 14.83
CA ASN A 30 -9.17 2.00 14.69
C ASN A 30 -8.50 2.02 13.33
N ILE A 31 -8.14 3.23 12.89
CA ILE A 31 -7.25 3.45 11.75
C ILE A 31 -5.83 3.56 12.31
N ALA A 32 -4.93 2.68 11.88
CA ALA A 32 -3.57 2.60 12.39
C ALA A 32 -2.54 2.82 11.27
N PRO A 33 -1.90 4.00 11.22
CA PRO A 33 -0.75 4.21 10.34
C PRO A 33 0.40 3.28 10.74
N THR A 34 1.04 2.66 9.75
CA THR A 34 2.17 1.76 9.97
C THR A 34 3.12 1.75 8.77
N THR A 35 4.23 1.09 8.90
CA THR A 35 5.17 0.90 7.80
C THR A 35 4.67 -0.16 6.82
N THR A 36 5.16 -0.10 5.59
CA THR A 36 4.95 -1.15 4.58
C THR A 36 6.27 -1.58 3.96
N GLY A 37 6.41 -2.87 3.72
CA GLY A 37 7.51 -3.43 2.93
C GLY A 37 7.31 -3.30 1.41
N ALA A 38 6.13 -2.88 0.96
CA ALA A 38 5.77 -2.87 -0.46
C ALA A 38 6.69 -1.99 -1.31
N ALA A 39 7.04 -0.79 -0.85
CA ALA A 39 7.97 0.09 -1.56
C ALA A 39 9.37 -0.53 -1.71
N LYS A 40 9.84 -1.28 -0.70
CA LYS A 40 11.10 -2.04 -0.77
C LYS A 40 10.99 -3.23 -1.73
N ALA A 41 9.85 -3.91 -1.74
CA ALA A 41 9.61 -5.03 -2.65
C ALA A 41 9.60 -4.56 -4.12
N ILE A 42 8.97 -3.42 -4.42
CA ILE A 42 9.00 -2.83 -5.76
C ILE A 42 10.43 -2.61 -6.25
N SER A 43 11.33 -2.10 -5.41
CA SER A 43 12.73 -1.88 -5.76
C SER A 43 13.49 -3.17 -6.11
N LYS A 44 13.05 -4.33 -5.60
CA LYS A 44 13.63 -5.63 -5.94
C LYS A 44 13.16 -6.13 -7.30
N VAL A 45 11.91 -5.85 -7.67
CA VAL A 45 11.32 -6.25 -8.95
C VAL A 45 11.68 -5.25 -10.06
N LEU A 46 11.72 -3.97 -9.72
CA LEU A 46 12.03 -2.85 -10.61
C LEU A 46 13.22 -2.06 -10.06
N PRO A 47 14.47 -2.54 -10.23
CA PRO A 47 15.66 -1.91 -9.65
C PRO A 47 15.87 -0.44 -10.02
N GLN A 48 15.38 -0.03 -11.19
CA GLN A 48 15.42 1.37 -11.66
C GLN A 48 14.60 2.33 -10.80
N LEU A 49 13.71 1.82 -9.96
CA LEU A 49 12.93 2.60 -8.99
C LEU A 49 13.55 2.61 -7.58
N SER A 50 14.73 2.00 -7.41
CA SER A 50 15.42 2.00 -6.12
C SER A 50 15.70 3.44 -5.66
N GLY A 51 15.35 3.75 -4.42
CA GLY A 51 15.49 5.09 -3.84
C GLY A 51 14.52 6.16 -4.36
N LYS A 52 13.67 5.83 -5.33
CA LYS A 52 12.70 6.78 -5.93
C LYS A 52 11.28 6.58 -5.41
N MET A 53 11.03 5.56 -4.62
CA MET A 53 9.72 5.28 -4.07
C MET A 53 9.76 5.29 -2.54
N HIS A 54 8.76 5.90 -1.97
CA HIS A 54 8.46 5.81 -0.54
C HIS A 54 7.05 5.23 -0.36
N GLY A 55 6.84 4.49 0.73
CA GLY A 55 5.56 3.87 1.00
C GLY A 55 5.22 3.80 2.47
N GLN A 56 3.94 3.94 2.75
CA GLN A 56 3.34 3.75 4.06
C GLN A 56 2.08 2.91 3.96
N SER A 57 1.64 2.37 5.07
CA SER A 57 0.38 1.63 5.17
C SER A 57 -0.53 2.26 6.21
N VAL A 58 -1.80 2.29 5.91
CA VAL A 58 -2.86 2.66 6.84
C VAL A 58 -3.75 1.44 7.02
N ARG A 59 -3.73 0.86 8.21
CA ARG A 59 -4.63 -0.24 8.57
C ARG A 59 -6.00 0.32 8.89
N VAL A 60 -7.04 -0.27 8.32
CA VAL A 60 -8.43 0.15 8.50
C VAL A 60 -9.28 -0.99 9.07
N PRO A 61 -10.41 -0.69 9.71
CA PRO A 61 -11.24 -1.67 10.39
C PRO A 61 -12.10 -2.50 9.42
N VAL A 62 -11.46 -3.14 8.44
CA VAL A 62 -12.08 -4.10 7.50
C VAL A 62 -11.31 -5.41 7.54
N ALA A 63 -12.01 -6.53 7.36
CA ALA A 63 -11.45 -7.85 7.54
C ALA A 63 -10.54 -8.30 6.39
N ASN A 64 -10.78 -7.82 5.19
CA ASN A 64 -10.04 -8.22 4.00
C ASN A 64 -9.99 -7.08 2.96
N VAL A 65 -9.25 -7.32 1.89
CA VAL A 65 -9.03 -6.41 0.77
C VAL A 65 -8.10 -5.23 1.11
N SER A 66 -7.61 -4.59 0.10
CA SER A 66 -6.73 -3.41 0.21
C SER A 66 -6.94 -2.49 -0.99
N MET A 67 -6.66 -1.22 -0.78
CA MET A 67 -6.58 -0.21 -1.84
C MET A 67 -5.18 0.39 -1.85
N VAL A 68 -4.68 0.68 -3.03
CA VAL A 68 -3.42 1.41 -3.21
C VAL A 68 -3.72 2.80 -3.75
N ASP A 69 -3.25 3.80 -3.03
CA ASP A 69 -3.16 5.17 -3.50
C ASP A 69 -1.71 5.44 -3.93
N LEU A 70 -1.52 5.74 -5.22
CA LEU A 70 -0.21 5.94 -5.81
C LEU A 70 -0.12 7.34 -6.44
N THR A 71 0.72 8.19 -5.84
CA THR A 71 1.09 9.48 -6.42
C THR A 71 2.48 9.37 -7.02
N VAL A 72 2.63 9.74 -8.29
CA VAL A 72 3.91 9.68 -9.01
C VAL A 72 4.16 10.94 -9.82
N LEU A 73 5.43 11.31 -9.93
CA LEU A 73 5.89 12.30 -10.87
C LEU A 73 6.45 11.60 -12.10
N THR A 74 5.78 11.75 -13.24
CA THR A 74 6.18 11.14 -14.50
C THR A 74 7.05 12.08 -15.33
N ARG A 75 7.93 11.52 -16.18
CA ARG A 75 8.75 12.32 -17.11
C ARG A 75 7.96 12.86 -18.30
N LYS A 76 6.88 12.19 -18.66
CA LYS A 76 5.97 12.57 -19.74
C LYS A 76 4.63 12.93 -19.15
N GLN A 77 4.01 13.93 -19.72
CA GLN A 77 2.62 14.22 -19.45
C GLN A 77 1.75 13.03 -19.92
N THR A 78 0.73 12.71 -19.18
CA THR A 78 -0.17 11.60 -19.50
C THR A 78 -1.60 11.95 -19.08
N SER A 79 -2.59 11.20 -19.58
CA SER A 79 -3.98 11.30 -19.21
C SER A 79 -4.48 10.05 -18.49
N ALA A 80 -5.64 10.12 -17.87
CA ALA A 80 -6.28 8.97 -17.24
C ALA A 80 -6.62 7.88 -18.27
N GLU A 81 -7.05 8.27 -19.46
CA GLU A 81 -7.37 7.37 -20.57
C GLU A 81 -6.14 6.59 -21.03
N GLU A 82 -5.03 7.29 -21.22
CA GLU A 82 -3.74 6.69 -21.62
C GLU A 82 -3.25 5.69 -20.56
N LEU A 83 -3.31 6.06 -19.28
CA LEU A 83 -2.93 5.17 -18.18
C LEU A 83 -3.81 3.92 -18.13
N ASN A 84 -5.12 4.07 -18.24
CA ASN A 84 -6.05 2.94 -18.25
C ASN A 84 -5.81 2.00 -19.43
N GLU A 85 -5.48 2.54 -20.61
CA GLU A 85 -5.13 1.73 -21.77
C GLU A 85 -3.83 0.95 -21.58
N ILE A 86 -2.83 1.57 -20.96
CA ILE A 86 -1.59 0.88 -20.58
C ILE A 86 -1.89 -0.29 -19.65
N PHE A 87 -2.70 -0.09 -18.61
CA PHE A 87 -3.07 -1.18 -17.69
C PHE A 87 -3.82 -2.31 -18.40
N ARG A 88 -4.80 -2.02 -19.24
CA ARG A 88 -5.53 -3.03 -20.02
C ARG A 88 -4.58 -3.86 -20.89
N ARG A 89 -3.65 -3.20 -21.57
CA ARG A 89 -2.69 -3.87 -22.47
C ARG A 89 -1.76 -4.80 -21.71
N TYR A 90 -1.27 -4.40 -20.52
CA TYR A 90 -0.42 -5.27 -19.71
C TYR A 90 -1.22 -6.42 -19.10
N ALA A 91 -2.40 -6.17 -18.58
CA ALA A 91 -3.28 -7.22 -18.07
C ALA A 91 -3.60 -8.30 -19.11
N ALA A 92 -3.74 -7.93 -20.39
CA ALA A 92 -4.02 -8.89 -21.46
C ALA A 92 -2.79 -9.69 -21.92
N LYS A 93 -1.57 -9.28 -21.57
CA LYS A 93 -0.34 -9.94 -22.06
C LYS A 93 0.42 -10.74 -21.01
N GLU A 94 0.27 -10.43 -19.75
CA GLU A 94 1.14 -10.91 -18.67
C GLU A 94 0.38 -11.63 -17.53
N MET A 95 -0.93 -11.78 -17.65
CA MET A 95 -1.75 -12.54 -16.69
C MET A 95 -2.42 -13.75 -17.31
#